data_aaba6dd3dea8837bdb789bbf235164fc
#
_entry.id   aaba6dd3dea8837bdb789bbf235164fc
#
_cell.length_a   1.000
_cell.length_b   1.000
_cell.length_c   1.000
_cell.angle_alpha   90.00
_cell.angle_beta   90.00
_cell.angle_gamma   90.00
#
_symmetry.space_group_name_H-M   'P 1'
#
loop_
_entity.id
_entity.type
_entity.pdbx_description
1 polymer ?
#
loop_
_entity_poly.entity_id
_entity_poly.type
_entity_poly.pdbx_seq_one_letter_code
_entity_poly.pdbx_strand_id
1 'polypeptide(L)'
;TVVSPNPENPEGFYLAIQLADKVGADFILGTDPDSDRVGIMVRSRDGSFIPVTGNQTGVLMLDYLIGAMRRAGKLPEHPYFLKTIVTTEMARKVAEANGVTCCDTFTGFKFMAEKKNQLESQGLGHVIMSYEESYGYMLGDYVRDKDAVTASLILTEMAAWYAVQGMTLFDALEALYRKYGFYGEKTHNLVMPGLDGLEKMAALMKSLRAAPPTHIAGVEVLRRKDYTDGSV
;
A
#
# COMPACT_ATOMS: atom_id res chain seq x y z
N THR A 1 16.56 -16.54 12.96
CA THR A 1 15.11 -16.74 13.21
C THR A 1 14.52 -15.45 13.74
N VAL A 2 13.42 -15.00 13.17
CA VAL A 2 12.64 -13.86 13.61
C VAL A 2 11.39 -14.34 14.35
N VAL A 3 10.88 -13.54 15.28
CA VAL A 3 9.68 -13.90 16.06
C VAL A 3 8.45 -13.93 15.16
N SER A 4 8.36 -13.00 14.22
CA SER A 4 7.27 -12.92 13.23
C SER A 4 7.86 -12.63 11.85
N PRO A 5 7.77 -13.56 10.90
CA PRO A 5 8.25 -13.35 9.53
C PRO A 5 7.25 -12.55 8.69
N ASN A 6 6.88 -11.39 9.20
CA ASN A 6 5.98 -10.45 8.54
C ASN A 6 6.77 -9.21 8.07
N PRO A 7 6.75 -8.85 6.78
CA PRO A 7 7.49 -7.70 6.25
C PRO A 7 7.05 -6.34 6.82
N GLU A 8 5.93 -6.29 7.57
CA GLU A 8 5.54 -5.12 8.35
C GLU A 8 6.43 -4.87 9.57
N ASN A 9 7.17 -5.90 10.03
CA ASN A 9 8.00 -5.83 11.21
C ASN A 9 9.45 -5.49 10.84
N PRO A 10 9.93 -4.27 11.05
CA PRO A 10 11.31 -3.87 10.69
C PRO A 10 12.39 -4.73 11.35
N GLU A 11 12.10 -5.29 12.54
CA GLU A 11 13.02 -6.19 13.24
C GLU A 11 13.37 -7.46 12.45
N GLY A 12 12.50 -7.88 11.52
CA GLY A 12 12.76 -9.00 10.62
C GLY A 12 13.91 -8.76 9.65
N PHE A 13 14.29 -7.50 9.43
CA PHE A 13 15.31 -7.12 8.48
C PHE A 13 16.72 -6.97 9.07
N TYR A 14 16.95 -7.20 10.37
CA TYR A 14 18.22 -6.90 11.01
C TYR A 14 19.45 -7.58 10.39
N LEU A 15 19.34 -8.86 9.97
CA LEU A 15 20.42 -9.56 9.26
C LEU A 15 20.58 -9.07 7.82
N ALA A 16 19.46 -8.75 7.17
CA ALA A 16 19.48 -8.21 5.82
C ALA A 16 20.15 -6.83 5.78
N ILE A 17 19.93 -5.98 6.80
CA ILE A 17 20.60 -4.68 6.94
C ILE A 17 22.12 -4.88 7.06
N GLN A 18 22.59 -5.80 7.94
CA GLN A 18 24.01 -6.08 8.08
C GLN A 18 24.64 -6.57 6.78
N LEU A 19 23.94 -7.41 6.03
CA LEU A 19 24.41 -7.87 4.73
C LEU A 19 24.42 -6.74 3.71
N ALA A 20 23.36 -5.93 3.66
CA ALA A 20 23.23 -4.80 2.76
C ALA A 20 24.36 -3.76 2.97
N ASP A 21 24.72 -3.48 4.22
CA ASP A 21 25.85 -2.62 4.54
C ASP A 21 27.18 -3.20 4.06
N LYS A 22 27.36 -4.51 4.22
CA LYS A 22 28.58 -5.21 3.79
C LYS A 22 28.76 -5.23 2.28
N VAL A 23 27.66 -5.36 1.51
CA VAL A 23 27.72 -5.46 0.05
C VAL A 23 27.42 -4.14 -0.66
N GLY A 24 27.08 -3.08 0.09
CA GLY A 24 26.75 -1.76 -0.46
C GLY A 24 25.42 -1.74 -1.20
N ALA A 25 24.40 -2.47 -0.72
CA ALA A 25 23.07 -2.46 -1.34
C ALA A 25 22.35 -1.12 -1.11
N ASP A 26 21.55 -0.69 -2.09
CA ASP A 26 20.80 0.56 -2.03
C ASP A 26 19.42 0.40 -1.38
N PHE A 27 18.80 -0.79 -1.49
CA PHE A 27 17.55 -1.12 -0.80
C PHE A 27 17.50 -2.61 -0.46
N ILE A 28 16.60 -2.97 0.44
CA ILE A 28 16.36 -4.33 0.88
C ILE A 28 14.89 -4.65 0.61
N LEU A 29 14.63 -5.89 0.21
CA LEU A 29 13.33 -6.43 -0.08
C LEU A 29 13.16 -7.73 0.69
N GLY A 30 12.03 -7.90 1.37
CA GLY A 30 11.72 -9.11 2.14
C GLY A 30 10.26 -9.50 1.97
N THR A 31 10.02 -10.79 1.70
CA THR A 31 8.68 -11.36 1.61
C THR A 31 8.31 -12.09 2.89
N ASP A 32 7.02 -12.34 3.08
CA ASP A 32 6.55 -13.32 4.06
C ASP A 32 6.73 -14.77 3.53
N PRO A 33 6.48 -15.80 4.37
CA PRO A 33 6.80 -17.18 4.01
C PRO A 33 6.00 -17.75 2.83
N ASP A 34 4.77 -17.29 2.62
CA ASP A 34 3.91 -17.72 1.50
C ASP A 34 4.02 -16.79 0.29
N SER A 35 4.90 -15.76 0.36
CA SER A 35 5.26 -14.86 -0.73
C SER A 35 4.07 -14.13 -1.34
N ASP A 36 3.11 -13.75 -0.54
CA ASP A 36 1.97 -12.91 -0.94
C ASP A 36 2.16 -11.44 -0.56
N ARG A 37 3.05 -11.12 0.41
CA ARG A 37 3.39 -9.77 0.84
C ARG A 37 4.89 -9.48 0.70
N VAL A 38 5.22 -8.22 0.39
CA VAL A 38 6.60 -7.76 0.30
C VAL A 38 6.75 -6.39 0.95
N GLY A 39 7.74 -6.28 1.83
CA GLY A 39 8.18 -5.01 2.42
C GLY A 39 9.55 -4.60 1.91
N ILE A 40 9.83 -3.31 1.97
CA ILE A 40 11.13 -2.76 1.58
C ILE A 40 11.72 -1.87 2.67
N MET A 41 13.04 -1.84 2.72
CA MET A 41 13.80 -0.84 3.44
C MET A 41 14.69 -0.08 2.45
N VAL A 42 14.79 1.21 2.61
CA VAL A 42 15.54 2.09 1.73
C VAL A 42 16.59 2.86 2.52
N ARG A 43 17.70 3.23 1.86
CA ARG A 43 18.69 4.11 2.48
C ARG A 43 18.16 5.52 2.58
N SER A 44 18.18 6.08 3.79
CA SER A 44 17.93 7.50 4.03
C SER A 44 19.20 8.32 3.72
N ARG A 45 19.10 9.64 3.84
CA ARG A 45 20.22 10.55 3.53
C ARG A 45 21.44 10.40 4.44
N ASP A 46 21.25 9.91 5.66
CA ASP A 46 22.34 9.62 6.60
C ASP A 46 22.97 8.23 6.38
N GLY A 47 22.47 7.48 5.39
CA GLY A 47 22.94 6.14 5.04
C GLY A 47 22.29 5.01 5.82
N SER A 48 21.46 5.29 6.83
CA SER A 48 20.72 4.27 7.56
C SER A 48 19.60 3.68 6.74
N PHE A 49 19.22 2.43 7.01
CA PHE A 49 18.02 1.84 6.41
C PHE A 49 16.78 2.18 7.21
N ILE A 50 15.76 2.68 6.53
CA ILE A 50 14.45 2.95 7.10
C ILE A 50 13.37 2.11 6.42
N PRO A 51 12.36 1.63 7.17
CA PRO A 51 11.23 0.91 6.58
C PRO A 51 10.35 1.86 5.77
N VAL A 52 9.88 1.39 4.63
CA VAL A 52 8.84 2.05 3.84
C VAL A 52 7.53 1.32 4.09
N THR A 53 6.50 2.03 4.53
CA THR A 53 5.20 1.41 4.84
C THR A 53 4.52 0.85 3.59
N GLY A 54 3.58 -0.07 3.75
CA GLY A 54 2.81 -0.60 2.63
C GLY A 54 2.09 0.48 1.83
N ASN A 55 1.54 1.49 2.51
CA ASN A 55 0.96 2.65 1.88
C ASN A 55 1.97 3.45 1.03
N GLN A 56 3.15 3.72 1.57
CA GLN A 56 4.22 4.46 0.87
C GLN A 56 4.74 3.67 -0.33
N THR A 57 4.97 2.37 -0.15
CA THR A 57 5.41 1.46 -1.22
C THR A 57 4.37 1.38 -2.33
N GLY A 58 3.09 1.24 -1.98
CA GLY A 58 2.00 1.19 -2.95
C GLY A 58 1.87 2.47 -3.77
N VAL A 59 2.02 3.63 -3.13
CA VAL A 59 1.98 4.93 -3.83
C VAL A 59 3.17 5.09 -4.77
N LEU A 60 4.38 4.70 -4.36
CA LEU A 60 5.57 4.70 -5.21
C LEU A 60 5.38 3.82 -6.44
N MET A 61 4.93 2.57 -6.23
CA MET A 61 4.68 1.65 -7.34
C MET A 61 3.59 2.16 -8.28
N LEU A 62 2.51 2.73 -7.76
CA LEU A 62 1.40 3.22 -8.56
C LEU A 62 1.84 4.38 -9.49
N ASP A 63 2.53 5.40 -8.96
CA ASP A 63 3.02 6.53 -9.77
C ASP A 63 4.02 6.04 -10.82
N TYR A 64 4.96 5.16 -10.42
CA TYR A 64 5.93 4.56 -11.33
C TYR A 64 5.25 3.76 -12.45
N LEU A 65 4.34 2.85 -12.10
CA LEU A 65 3.66 1.96 -13.04
C LEU A 65 2.84 2.74 -14.08
N ILE A 66 2.06 3.72 -13.64
CA ILE A 66 1.30 4.59 -14.55
C ILE A 66 2.25 5.30 -15.52
N GLY A 67 3.33 5.86 -15.01
CA GLY A 67 4.35 6.53 -15.83
C GLY A 67 5.04 5.59 -16.81
N ALA A 68 5.41 4.39 -16.38
CA ALA A 68 6.06 3.37 -17.21
C ALA A 68 5.12 2.87 -18.32
N MET A 69 3.87 2.54 -17.97
CA MET A 69 2.86 2.11 -18.96
C MET A 69 2.57 3.21 -19.99
N ARG A 70 2.51 4.47 -19.56
CA ARG A 70 2.29 5.61 -20.46
C ARG A 70 3.46 5.80 -21.42
N ARG A 71 4.72 5.74 -20.94
CA ARG A 71 5.91 5.82 -21.80
C ARG A 71 5.99 4.68 -22.81
N ALA A 72 5.53 3.49 -22.42
CA ALA A 72 5.49 2.31 -23.29
C ALA A 72 4.27 2.27 -24.24
N GLY A 73 3.34 3.23 -24.15
CA GLY A 73 2.09 3.20 -24.91
C GLY A 73 1.15 2.05 -24.54
N LYS A 74 1.29 1.53 -23.32
CA LYS A 74 0.54 0.36 -22.80
C LYS A 74 -0.49 0.70 -21.73
N LEU A 75 -0.65 1.99 -21.38
CA LEU A 75 -1.71 2.39 -20.44
C LEU A 75 -3.07 2.15 -21.11
N PRO A 76 -3.98 1.39 -20.50
CA PRO A 76 -5.32 1.16 -21.07
C PRO A 76 -6.08 2.47 -21.27
N GLU A 77 -7.08 2.47 -22.13
CA GLU A 77 -7.94 3.64 -22.37
C GLU A 77 -8.74 4.03 -21.12
N HIS A 78 -9.24 3.03 -20.39
CA HIS A 78 -9.97 3.20 -19.13
C HIS A 78 -9.23 2.46 -18.01
N PRO A 79 -8.14 3.05 -17.45
CA PRO A 79 -7.36 2.41 -16.41
C PRO A 79 -8.04 2.57 -15.05
N TYR A 80 -8.08 1.47 -14.29
CA TYR A 80 -8.57 1.44 -12.92
C TYR A 80 -7.46 1.06 -11.94
N PHE A 81 -7.57 1.61 -10.75
CA PHE A 81 -6.78 1.27 -9.58
C PHE A 81 -7.71 0.91 -8.43
N LEU A 82 -7.45 -0.19 -7.73
CA LEU A 82 -8.26 -0.62 -6.59
C LEU A 82 -7.46 -0.54 -5.30
N LYS A 83 -8.12 -0.10 -4.23
CA LYS A 83 -7.57 -0.07 -2.87
C LYS A 83 -8.64 -0.41 -1.85
N THR A 84 -8.23 -0.75 -0.63
CA THR A 84 -9.18 -0.90 0.46
C THR A 84 -9.59 0.44 1.05
N ILE A 85 -10.73 0.45 1.79
CA ILE A 85 -11.24 1.63 2.52
C ILE A 85 -10.25 2.16 3.57
N VAL A 86 -9.30 1.34 4.02
CA VAL A 86 -8.26 1.71 5.01
C VAL A 86 -6.90 2.02 4.38
N THR A 87 -6.75 1.80 3.08
CA THR A 87 -5.56 2.17 2.33
C THR A 87 -5.53 3.68 2.06
N THR A 88 -4.34 4.27 2.00
CA THR A 88 -4.13 5.73 1.94
C THR A 88 -4.92 6.45 0.85
N GLU A 89 -5.47 7.61 1.18
CA GLU A 89 -6.09 8.52 0.19
C GLU A 89 -5.05 9.20 -0.72
N MET A 90 -3.76 9.16 -0.37
CA MET A 90 -2.69 9.61 -1.27
C MET A 90 -2.69 8.79 -2.56
N ALA A 91 -2.95 7.47 -2.48
CA ALA A 91 -3.03 6.61 -3.66
C ALA A 91 -4.17 7.02 -4.59
N ARG A 92 -5.34 7.37 -4.05
CA ARG A 92 -6.45 7.97 -4.85
C ARG A 92 -5.98 9.24 -5.54
N LYS A 93 -5.32 10.13 -4.80
CA LYS A 93 -4.82 11.39 -5.35
C LYS A 93 -3.84 11.17 -6.51
N VAL A 94 -2.93 10.20 -6.36
CA VAL A 94 -1.99 9.82 -7.43
C VAL A 94 -2.72 9.27 -8.65
N ALA A 95 -3.65 8.33 -8.45
CA ALA A 95 -4.42 7.73 -9.53
C ALA A 95 -5.19 8.79 -10.33
N GLU A 96 -6.03 9.56 -9.66
CA GLU A 96 -6.90 10.57 -10.28
C GLU A 96 -6.11 11.68 -10.99
N ALA A 97 -5.02 12.15 -10.37
CA ALA A 97 -4.13 13.16 -10.99
C ALA A 97 -3.45 12.64 -12.28
N ASN A 98 -3.40 11.34 -12.47
CA ASN A 98 -2.84 10.69 -13.65
C ASN A 98 -3.90 10.08 -14.58
N GLY A 99 -5.18 10.40 -14.41
CA GLY A 99 -6.27 9.91 -15.27
C GLY A 99 -6.63 8.43 -15.06
N VAL A 100 -6.32 7.89 -13.88
CA VAL A 100 -6.68 6.53 -13.48
C VAL A 100 -7.85 6.58 -12.50
N THR A 101 -8.90 5.83 -12.76
CA THR A 101 -10.08 5.78 -11.87
C THR A 101 -9.77 4.95 -10.63
N CYS A 102 -9.92 5.54 -9.45
CA CYS A 102 -9.72 4.85 -8.18
C CYS A 102 -11.05 4.33 -7.63
N CYS A 103 -11.11 3.03 -7.30
CA CYS A 103 -12.24 2.43 -6.59
C CYS A 103 -11.78 1.88 -5.24
N ASP A 104 -12.61 2.13 -4.21
CA ASP A 104 -12.45 1.50 -2.90
C ASP A 104 -13.15 0.14 -2.88
N THR A 105 -12.65 -0.76 -2.03
CA THR A 105 -13.30 -2.02 -1.67
C THR A 105 -13.21 -2.22 -0.15
N PHE A 106 -13.96 -3.17 0.38
CA PHE A 106 -13.69 -3.65 1.74
C PHE A 106 -12.30 -4.31 1.83
N THR A 107 -11.79 -4.45 3.04
CA THR A 107 -10.53 -5.14 3.32
C THR A 107 -10.60 -6.60 2.92
N GLY A 108 -9.54 -7.08 2.28
CA GLY A 108 -9.39 -8.43 1.79
C GLY A 108 -9.37 -8.51 0.25
N PHE A 109 -8.35 -9.15 -0.29
CA PHE A 109 -8.11 -9.23 -1.73
C PHE A 109 -9.26 -9.85 -2.54
N LYS A 110 -10.07 -10.73 -1.91
CA LYS A 110 -11.28 -11.27 -2.55
C LYS A 110 -12.22 -10.18 -3.09
N PHE A 111 -12.38 -9.07 -2.37
CA PHE A 111 -13.23 -7.96 -2.81
C PHE A 111 -12.60 -7.16 -3.95
N MET A 112 -11.28 -6.99 -3.93
CA MET A 112 -10.57 -6.36 -5.05
C MET A 112 -10.59 -7.25 -6.29
N ALA A 113 -10.38 -8.56 -6.14
CA ALA A 113 -10.46 -9.52 -7.24
C ALA A 113 -11.86 -9.59 -7.84
N GLU A 114 -12.91 -9.58 -7.00
CA GLU A 114 -14.31 -9.51 -7.44
C GLU A 114 -14.57 -8.21 -8.21
N LYS A 115 -14.12 -7.07 -7.68
CA LYS A 115 -14.29 -5.76 -8.33
C LYS A 115 -13.56 -5.70 -9.67
N LYS A 116 -12.31 -6.23 -9.72
CA LYS A 116 -11.56 -6.36 -10.98
C LYS A 116 -12.33 -7.17 -12.01
N ASN A 117 -12.79 -8.36 -11.63
CA ASN A 117 -13.57 -9.21 -12.52
C ASN A 117 -14.85 -8.52 -13.01
N GLN A 118 -15.55 -7.80 -12.14
CA GLN A 118 -16.73 -7.02 -12.51
C GLN A 118 -16.43 -5.96 -13.57
N LEU A 119 -15.40 -5.12 -13.34
CA LEU A 119 -15.02 -4.05 -14.24
C LEU A 119 -14.62 -4.57 -15.62
N GLU A 120 -13.79 -5.61 -15.66
CA GLU A 120 -13.25 -6.18 -16.89
C GLU A 120 -14.29 -6.97 -17.67
N SER A 121 -15.14 -7.79 -17.02
CA SER A 121 -16.19 -8.57 -17.68
C SER A 121 -17.31 -7.69 -18.26
N GLN A 122 -17.53 -6.52 -17.69
CA GLN A 122 -18.50 -5.55 -18.20
C GLN A 122 -17.89 -4.60 -19.25
N GLY A 123 -16.62 -4.75 -19.58
CA GLY A 123 -15.92 -3.90 -20.56
C GLY A 123 -15.78 -2.44 -20.10
N LEU A 124 -15.82 -2.18 -18.79
CA LEU A 124 -15.70 -0.83 -18.24
C LEU A 124 -14.26 -0.31 -18.23
N GLY A 125 -13.27 -1.21 -18.23
CA GLY A 125 -11.86 -0.87 -18.28
C GLY A 125 -10.97 -1.96 -17.65
N HIS A 126 -9.68 -1.66 -17.47
CA HIS A 126 -8.68 -2.58 -16.95
C HIS A 126 -8.10 -2.10 -15.63
N VAL A 127 -7.98 -3.01 -14.67
CA VAL A 127 -7.33 -2.75 -13.40
C VAL A 127 -5.83 -2.94 -13.56
N ILE A 128 -5.07 -1.84 -13.49
CA ILE A 128 -3.61 -1.86 -13.66
C ILE A 128 -2.87 -2.29 -12.40
N MET A 129 -3.45 -2.02 -11.21
CA MET A 129 -2.88 -2.36 -9.93
C MET A 129 -3.97 -2.37 -8.86
N SER A 130 -3.80 -3.24 -7.86
CA SER A 130 -4.55 -3.21 -6.61
C SER A 130 -3.60 -3.42 -5.44
N TYR A 131 -3.83 -2.76 -4.28
CA TYR A 131 -3.02 -3.05 -3.10
C TYR A 131 -3.73 -2.76 -1.78
N GLU A 132 -3.23 -3.39 -0.73
CA GLU A 132 -3.58 -3.15 0.66
C GLU A 132 -2.42 -2.49 1.42
N GLU A 133 -2.71 -1.68 2.41
CA GLU A 133 -1.73 -1.07 3.30
C GLU A 133 -0.86 -2.09 4.04
N SER A 134 -1.36 -3.33 4.16
CA SER A 134 -0.68 -4.48 4.78
C SER A 134 0.31 -5.19 3.84
N TYR A 135 0.96 -4.45 2.92
CA TYR A 135 2.05 -4.91 2.07
C TYR A 135 1.68 -5.94 0.99
N GLY A 136 0.39 -6.10 0.70
CA GLY A 136 -0.12 -6.95 -0.37
C GLY A 136 -0.39 -6.17 -1.64
N TYR A 137 0.14 -6.63 -2.77
CA TYR A 137 0.03 -5.98 -4.08
C TYR A 137 -0.36 -6.98 -5.14
N MET A 138 -1.30 -6.61 -6.02
CA MET A 138 -1.70 -7.38 -7.19
C MET A 138 -1.42 -6.57 -8.45
N LEU A 139 -0.61 -7.15 -9.34
CA LEU A 139 -0.18 -6.56 -10.59
C LEU A 139 -0.37 -7.59 -11.72
N GLY A 140 -0.90 -7.16 -12.85
CA GLY A 140 -1.16 -8.06 -13.97
C GLY A 140 -2.45 -8.88 -13.83
N ASP A 141 -2.59 -9.92 -14.69
CA ASP A 141 -3.85 -10.63 -14.91
C ASP A 141 -3.83 -12.12 -14.59
N TYR A 142 -2.68 -12.68 -14.27
CA TYR A 142 -2.47 -14.13 -14.07
C TYR A 142 -2.78 -14.61 -12.65
N VAL A 143 -2.82 -13.72 -11.65
CA VAL A 143 -3.20 -14.01 -10.26
C VAL A 143 -4.35 -13.10 -9.84
N ARG A 144 -5.29 -13.62 -9.06
CA ARG A 144 -6.42 -12.87 -8.47
C ARG A 144 -6.24 -12.70 -6.96
N ASP A 145 -5.01 -12.60 -6.53
CA ASP A 145 -4.61 -12.35 -5.16
C ASP A 145 -3.30 -11.56 -5.13
N LYS A 146 -2.80 -11.27 -3.93
CA LYS A 146 -1.49 -10.68 -3.70
C LYS A 146 -0.38 -11.57 -4.27
N ASP A 147 0.63 -10.95 -4.85
CA ASP A 147 1.78 -11.65 -5.39
C ASP A 147 3.06 -10.86 -5.12
N ALA A 148 3.83 -11.31 -4.14
CA ALA A 148 5.08 -10.68 -3.79
C ALA A 148 6.18 -10.89 -4.83
N VAL A 149 6.10 -11.91 -5.67
CA VAL A 149 7.10 -12.15 -6.73
C VAL A 149 7.02 -11.06 -7.79
N THR A 150 5.82 -10.82 -8.30
CA THR A 150 5.61 -9.73 -9.28
C THR A 150 5.86 -8.37 -8.66
N ALA A 151 5.40 -8.15 -7.43
CA ALA A 151 5.65 -6.88 -6.74
C ALA A 151 7.15 -6.64 -6.54
N SER A 152 7.93 -7.67 -6.20
CA SER A 152 9.39 -7.61 -6.08
C SER A 152 10.07 -7.24 -7.40
N LEU A 153 9.60 -7.80 -8.51
CA LEU A 153 10.09 -7.44 -9.84
C LEU A 153 9.87 -5.96 -10.14
N ILE A 154 8.65 -5.47 -9.95
CA ILE A 154 8.30 -4.06 -10.21
C ILE A 154 9.06 -3.12 -9.25
N LEU A 155 9.21 -3.48 -7.98
CA LEU A 155 9.99 -2.71 -7.00
C LEU A 155 11.46 -2.60 -7.43
N THR A 156 12.05 -3.68 -7.92
CA THR A 156 13.45 -3.70 -8.39
C THR A 156 13.60 -2.86 -9.67
N GLU A 157 12.68 -3.00 -10.63
CA GLU A 157 12.66 -2.20 -11.85
C GLU A 157 12.50 -0.72 -11.53
N MET A 158 11.58 -0.36 -10.64
CA MET A 158 11.36 1.01 -10.17
C MET A 158 12.63 1.58 -9.51
N ALA A 159 13.27 0.82 -8.63
CA ALA A 159 14.52 1.24 -7.97
C ALA A 159 15.61 1.51 -8.99
N ALA A 160 15.81 0.62 -9.96
CA ALA A 160 16.77 0.80 -11.04
C ALA A 160 16.44 2.03 -11.92
N TRP A 161 15.17 2.24 -12.23
CA TRP A 161 14.72 3.40 -13.01
C TRP A 161 15.02 4.73 -12.32
N TYR A 162 14.79 4.83 -10.99
CA TYR A 162 15.13 6.02 -10.21
C TYR A 162 16.65 6.17 -10.07
N ALA A 163 17.40 5.09 -9.87
CA ALA A 163 18.85 5.11 -9.74
C ALA A 163 19.53 5.70 -11.00
N VAL A 164 19.05 5.34 -12.19
CA VAL A 164 19.55 5.92 -13.47
C VAL A 164 19.35 7.44 -13.52
N GLN A 165 18.38 7.96 -12.79
CA GLN A 165 18.10 9.41 -12.70
C GLN A 165 18.83 10.07 -11.51
N GLY A 166 19.70 9.34 -10.81
CA GLY A 166 20.42 9.82 -9.63
C GLY A 166 19.56 9.98 -8.39
N MET A 167 18.44 9.27 -8.31
CA MET A 167 17.49 9.30 -7.19
C MET A 167 17.45 7.96 -6.46
N THR A 168 17.37 8.01 -5.16
CA THR A 168 16.99 6.85 -4.33
C THR A 168 15.46 6.71 -4.28
N LEU A 169 14.96 5.56 -3.79
CA LEU A 169 13.52 5.42 -3.51
C LEU A 169 13.04 6.37 -2.40
N PHE A 170 13.94 6.74 -1.48
CA PHE A 170 13.65 7.77 -0.48
C PHE A 170 13.41 9.14 -1.13
N ASP A 171 14.28 9.56 -2.06
CA ASP A 171 14.11 10.82 -2.80
C ASP A 171 12.83 10.81 -3.65
N ALA A 172 12.53 9.66 -4.25
CA ALA A 172 11.29 9.46 -5.02
C ALA A 172 10.05 9.65 -4.15
N LEU A 173 10.03 9.07 -2.94
CA LEU A 173 8.92 9.24 -1.99
C LEU A 173 8.75 10.70 -1.57
N GLU A 174 9.85 11.40 -1.25
CA GLU A 174 9.79 12.84 -0.96
C GLU A 174 9.27 13.67 -2.14
N ALA A 175 9.66 13.31 -3.36
CA ALA A 175 9.15 13.97 -4.57
C ALA A 175 7.64 13.78 -4.73
N LEU A 176 7.12 12.60 -4.41
CA LEU A 176 5.67 12.35 -4.42
C LEU A 176 4.94 13.19 -3.37
N TYR A 177 5.49 13.33 -2.15
CA TYR A 177 4.91 14.22 -1.14
C TYR A 177 4.86 15.67 -1.58
N ARG A 178 5.91 16.16 -2.26
CA ARG A 178 5.91 17.53 -2.83
C ARG A 178 4.89 17.69 -3.95
N LYS A 179 4.68 16.64 -4.76
CA LYS A 179 3.78 16.67 -5.92
C LYS A 179 2.30 16.54 -5.54
N TYR A 180 1.98 15.64 -4.59
CA TYR A 180 0.60 15.27 -4.29
C TYR A 180 0.11 15.68 -2.91
N GLY A 181 1.01 16.18 -2.06
CA GLY A 181 0.76 16.49 -0.65
C GLY A 181 1.26 15.39 0.29
N PHE A 182 1.49 15.76 1.55
CA PHE A 182 1.88 14.82 2.59
C PHE A 182 0.65 14.22 3.26
N TYR A 183 0.59 12.90 3.30
CA TYR A 183 -0.43 12.12 3.99
C TYR A 183 0.22 11.42 5.19
N GLY A 184 0.02 11.99 6.38
CA GLY A 184 0.48 11.39 7.63
C GLY A 184 -0.54 10.36 8.12
N GLU A 185 -0.14 9.11 8.21
CA GLU A 185 -0.99 7.99 8.59
C GLU A 185 -0.36 7.20 9.72
N LYS A 186 -1.19 6.75 10.64
CA LYS A 186 -0.77 5.86 11.72
C LYS A 186 -1.87 4.85 12.02
N THR A 187 -1.54 3.59 11.87
CA THR A 187 -2.42 2.48 12.27
C THR A 187 -2.28 2.22 13.75
N HIS A 188 -3.41 2.12 14.46
CA HIS A 188 -3.47 1.68 15.84
C HIS A 188 -4.20 0.34 15.91
N ASN A 189 -3.49 -0.71 16.25
CA ASN A 189 -4.06 -2.03 16.44
C ASN A 189 -4.53 -2.20 17.89
N LEU A 190 -5.84 -2.40 18.07
CA LEU A 190 -6.43 -2.70 19.36
C LEU A 190 -6.70 -4.20 19.45
N VAL A 191 -5.90 -4.90 20.25
CA VAL A 191 -6.07 -6.32 20.50
C VAL A 191 -6.92 -6.49 21.75
N MET A 192 -8.06 -7.19 21.63
CA MET A 192 -8.97 -7.52 22.72
C MET A 192 -8.96 -9.03 22.93
N PRO A 193 -8.05 -9.58 23.75
CA PRO A 193 -7.92 -11.01 23.96
C PRO A 193 -9.07 -11.53 24.84
N GLY A 194 -9.32 -12.85 24.74
CA GLY A 194 -10.32 -13.54 25.55
C GLY A 194 -11.66 -13.73 24.83
N LEU A 195 -12.51 -14.55 25.43
CA LEU A 195 -13.82 -14.92 24.86
C LEU A 195 -14.78 -13.71 24.76
N ASP A 196 -14.62 -12.74 25.63
CA ASP A 196 -15.38 -11.48 25.66
C ASP A 196 -14.82 -10.39 24.72
N GLY A 197 -13.71 -10.66 24.05
CA GLY A 197 -13.06 -9.70 23.15
C GLY A 197 -13.96 -9.24 22.00
N LEU A 198 -14.72 -10.13 21.40
CA LEU A 198 -15.66 -9.80 20.33
C LEU A 198 -16.80 -8.90 20.81
N GLU A 199 -17.34 -9.14 22.01
CA GLU A 199 -18.39 -8.30 22.60
C GLU A 199 -17.86 -6.91 22.92
N LYS A 200 -16.66 -6.82 23.47
CA LYS A 200 -15.97 -5.53 23.73
C LYS A 200 -15.73 -4.75 22.45
N MET A 201 -15.29 -5.41 21.38
CA MET A 201 -15.09 -4.79 20.07
C MET A 201 -16.41 -4.26 19.50
N ALA A 202 -17.47 -5.06 19.54
CA ALA A 202 -18.80 -4.66 19.09
C ALA A 202 -19.35 -3.48 19.89
N ALA A 203 -19.18 -3.49 21.22
CA ALA A 203 -19.58 -2.39 22.09
C ALA A 203 -18.80 -1.10 21.80
N LEU A 204 -17.48 -1.19 21.57
CA LEU A 204 -16.64 -0.08 21.17
C LEU A 204 -17.13 0.54 19.85
N MET A 205 -17.35 -0.28 18.82
CA MET A 205 -17.83 0.21 17.53
C MET A 205 -19.22 0.85 17.63
N LYS A 206 -20.11 0.28 18.44
CA LYS A 206 -21.43 0.87 18.71
C LYS A 206 -21.32 2.22 19.38
N SER A 207 -20.44 2.37 20.37
CA SER A 207 -20.22 3.66 21.07
C SER A 207 -19.64 4.73 20.14
N LEU A 208 -18.67 4.38 19.29
CA LEU A 208 -18.08 5.31 18.32
C LEU A 208 -19.09 5.77 17.25
N ARG A 209 -20.06 4.93 16.88
CA ARG A 209 -21.15 5.33 15.98
C ARG A 209 -22.14 6.25 16.66
N ALA A 210 -22.50 5.96 17.93
CA ALA A 210 -23.46 6.77 18.68
C ALA A 210 -22.91 8.15 19.06
N ALA A 211 -21.62 8.23 19.38
CA ALA A 211 -20.93 9.46 19.79
C ALA A 211 -19.55 9.52 19.11
N PRO A 212 -19.46 9.82 17.82
CA PRO A 212 -18.20 9.87 17.11
C PRO A 212 -17.34 11.05 17.63
N PRO A 213 -16.01 10.87 17.71
CA PRO A 213 -15.12 11.94 18.13
C PRO A 213 -15.19 13.10 17.13
N THR A 214 -15.25 14.31 17.65
CA THR A 214 -15.16 15.56 16.86
C THR A 214 -13.71 16.03 16.70
N HIS A 215 -12.81 15.56 17.58
CA HIS A 215 -11.38 15.84 17.55
C HIS A 215 -10.57 14.57 17.85
N ILE A 216 -9.44 14.40 17.19
CA ILE A 216 -8.47 13.35 17.45
C ILE A 216 -7.11 14.01 17.66
N ALA A 217 -6.46 13.76 18.81
CA ALA A 217 -5.19 14.38 19.19
C ALA A 217 -5.17 15.92 19.03
N GLY A 218 -6.29 16.57 19.35
CA GLY A 218 -6.44 18.03 19.23
C GLY A 218 -6.76 18.56 17.84
N VAL A 219 -6.82 17.70 16.83
CA VAL A 219 -7.16 18.06 15.45
C VAL A 219 -8.64 17.77 15.20
N GLU A 220 -9.35 18.72 14.58
CA GLU A 220 -10.76 18.57 14.21
C GLU A 220 -10.96 17.46 13.20
N VAL A 221 -12.01 16.64 13.39
CA VAL A 221 -12.43 15.60 12.44
C VAL A 221 -13.28 16.24 11.35
N LEU A 222 -12.72 16.44 10.17
CA LEU A 222 -13.41 17.07 9.04
C LEU A 222 -14.35 16.12 8.30
N ARG A 223 -14.08 14.81 8.34
CA ARG A 223 -14.87 13.82 7.60
C ARG A 223 -14.90 12.48 8.34
N ARG A 224 -16.05 11.85 8.29
CA ARG A 224 -16.31 10.50 8.79
C ARG A 224 -16.99 9.67 7.72
N LYS A 225 -16.60 8.42 7.57
CA LYS A 225 -17.31 7.42 6.74
C LYS A 225 -17.74 6.25 7.64
N ASP A 226 -18.96 5.77 7.51
CA ASP A 226 -19.47 4.57 8.16
C ASP A 226 -19.93 3.58 7.09
N TYR A 227 -19.35 2.40 7.10
CA TYR A 227 -19.59 1.36 6.08
C TYR A 227 -20.54 0.25 6.58
N THR A 228 -21.35 0.53 7.62
CA THR A 228 -22.25 -0.46 8.24
C THR A 228 -23.33 -0.96 7.29
N ASP A 229 -23.73 -0.14 6.33
CA ASP A 229 -24.72 -0.50 5.29
C ASP A 229 -24.13 -1.34 4.14
N GLY A 230 -22.81 -1.62 4.18
CA GLY A 230 -22.13 -2.39 3.13
C GLY A 230 -21.83 -1.62 1.86
N SER A 231 -22.07 -0.30 1.81
CA SER A 231 -21.70 0.53 0.66
C SER A 231 -20.23 0.96 0.73
N VAL A 232 -19.53 0.89 -0.40
CA VAL A 232 -18.13 1.34 -0.54
C VAL A 232 -17.99 2.20 -1.82
#